data_7d0d821c2fd583e6979128987d323a38
#
_entry.id   7d0d821c2fd583e6979128987d323a38
#
_cell.length_a   1.000
_cell.length_b   1.000
_cell.length_c   1.000
_cell.angle_alpha   90.00
_cell.angle_beta   90.00
_cell.angle_gamma   90.00
#
_symmetry.space_group_name_H-M   'P 1'
#
loop_
_entity.id
_entity.type
_entity.pdbx_description
1 polymer ?
#
loop_
_entity_poly.entity_id
_entity_poly.type
_entity_poly.pdbx_seq_one_letter_code
_entity_poly.pdbx_strand_id
1 'polypeptide(L)'
;MQDTHILVLTAGILGLIFFALSVWVVTYRTTTKLMLGDGSGSDDPQRQKLLIAVRAHGNFAEYVPLILILLAGLAHEGANSSFLAGLCGALVLGRILHPIGIRTLKPNAARAGGALLTWAVLLIASIAVIAGAI
;
A
#
# COMPACT_ATOMS: atom_id res chain seq x y z
N MET A 1 0.00 -23.76 9.17
CA MET A 1 -0.18 -23.87 7.70
C MET A 1 -1.19 -22.86 7.16
N GLN A 2 -2.36 -22.69 7.78
CA GLN A 2 -3.41 -21.75 7.30
C GLN A 2 -2.93 -20.28 7.29
N ASP A 3 -2.24 -19.86 8.32
CA ASP A 3 -1.73 -18.47 8.44
C ASP A 3 -0.68 -18.12 7.39
N THR A 4 0.19 -19.07 7.05
CA THR A 4 1.16 -18.90 5.97
C THR A 4 0.46 -18.74 4.62
N HIS A 5 -0.62 -19.48 4.35
CA HIS A 5 -1.40 -19.35 3.12
C HIS A 5 -2.07 -17.97 2.99
N ILE A 6 -2.67 -17.47 4.10
CA ILE A 6 -3.28 -16.14 4.13
C ILE A 6 -2.23 -15.07 3.81
N LEU A 7 -1.07 -15.15 4.45
CA LEU A 7 0.01 -14.19 4.25
C LEU A 7 0.58 -14.22 2.82
N VAL A 8 0.84 -15.41 2.27
CA VAL A 8 1.36 -15.57 0.91
C VAL A 8 0.36 -15.07 -0.12
N LEU A 9 -0.93 -15.37 0.04
CA LEU A 9 -1.99 -14.84 -0.82
C LEU A 9 -2.04 -13.30 -0.75
N THR A 10 -1.99 -12.75 0.46
CA THR A 10 -1.96 -11.29 0.68
C THR A 10 -0.78 -10.65 -0.02
N ALA A 11 0.43 -11.20 0.15
CA ALA A 11 1.63 -10.72 -0.51
C ALA A 11 1.53 -10.76 -2.04
N GLY A 12 0.95 -11.85 -2.58
CA GLY A 12 0.71 -11.99 -4.02
C GLY A 12 -0.25 -10.92 -4.56
N ILE A 13 -1.39 -10.69 -3.88
CA ILE A 13 -2.35 -9.64 -4.26
C ILE A 13 -1.68 -8.25 -4.20
N LEU A 14 -0.96 -7.95 -3.12
CA LEU A 14 -0.24 -6.69 -2.97
C LEU A 14 0.85 -6.52 -4.03
N GLY A 15 1.53 -7.59 -4.41
CA GLY A 15 2.50 -7.59 -5.52
C GLY A 15 1.86 -7.22 -6.85
N LEU A 16 0.67 -7.75 -7.16
CA LEU A 16 -0.07 -7.38 -8.37
C LEU A 16 -0.51 -5.91 -8.35
N ILE A 17 -0.97 -5.40 -7.20
CA ILE A 17 -1.31 -3.98 -7.05
C ILE A 17 -0.06 -3.11 -7.27
N PHE A 18 1.06 -3.48 -6.67
CA PHE A 18 2.32 -2.75 -6.84
C PHE A 18 2.80 -2.74 -8.29
N PHE A 19 2.71 -3.88 -8.98
CA PHE A 19 3.01 -3.97 -10.41
C PHE A 19 2.11 -3.02 -11.23
N ALA A 20 0.80 -3.02 -10.98
CA ALA A 20 -0.13 -2.10 -11.67
C ALA A 20 0.22 -0.62 -11.42
N LEU A 21 0.61 -0.26 -10.20
CA LEU A 21 1.08 1.09 -9.86
C LEU A 21 2.38 1.43 -10.59
N SER A 22 3.29 0.49 -10.73
CA SER A 22 4.55 0.67 -11.48
C SER A 22 4.28 0.93 -12.96
N VAL A 23 3.40 0.13 -13.57
CA VAL A 23 2.97 0.34 -14.98
C VAL A 23 2.31 1.72 -15.13
N TRP A 24 1.50 2.13 -14.17
CA TRP A 24 0.86 3.45 -14.18
C TRP A 24 1.89 4.60 -14.21
N VAL A 25 2.95 4.52 -13.39
CA VAL A 25 4.06 5.50 -13.40
C VAL A 25 4.76 5.50 -14.75
N VAL A 26 5.14 4.33 -15.26
CA VAL A 26 5.86 4.21 -16.56
C VAL A 26 5.04 4.80 -17.71
N THR A 27 3.73 4.55 -17.72
CA THR A 27 2.82 5.09 -18.75
C THR A 27 2.87 6.63 -18.77
N TYR A 28 2.83 7.29 -17.63
CA TYR A 28 2.91 8.75 -17.60
C TYR A 28 4.31 9.30 -17.83
N ARG A 29 5.36 8.57 -17.46
CA ARG A 29 6.75 8.95 -17.82
C ARG A 29 6.96 8.97 -19.32
N THR A 30 6.48 7.96 -20.02
CA THR A 30 6.59 7.90 -21.48
C THR A 30 5.75 8.98 -22.18
N THR A 31 4.53 9.23 -21.68
CA THR A 31 3.64 10.26 -22.23
C THR A 31 4.20 11.67 -22.04
N THR A 32 4.75 11.96 -20.86
CA THR A 32 5.30 13.29 -20.54
C THR A 32 6.74 13.47 -21.00
N LYS A 33 7.41 12.41 -21.45
CA LYS A 33 8.85 12.35 -21.75
C LYS A 33 9.73 12.77 -20.57
N LEU A 34 9.21 12.66 -19.34
CA LEU A 34 9.90 12.98 -18.09
C LEU A 34 10.40 11.69 -17.43
N MET A 35 11.62 11.29 -17.74
CA MET A 35 12.20 10.03 -17.25
C MET A 35 12.59 10.09 -15.76
N LEU A 36 12.98 11.27 -15.25
CA LEU A 36 13.36 11.49 -13.86
C LEU A 36 12.46 12.56 -13.23
N GLY A 37 12.36 12.54 -11.90
CA GLY A 37 11.47 13.44 -11.15
C GLY A 37 10.02 12.93 -11.13
N ASP A 38 9.13 13.72 -10.54
CA ASP A 38 7.73 13.38 -10.31
C ASP A 38 6.74 14.31 -11.05
N GLY A 39 7.24 15.34 -11.74
CA GLY A 39 6.40 16.33 -12.44
C GLY A 39 5.84 17.43 -11.53
N SER A 40 6.29 17.54 -10.27
CA SER A 40 5.87 18.60 -9.34
C SER A 40 6.25 19.99 -9.89
N GLY A 41 5.47 21.01 -9.49
CA GLY A 41 5.72 22.40 -9.91
C GLY A 41 5.33 22.72 -11.36
N SER A 42 4.63 21.83 -12.06
CA SER A 42 4.14 22.05 -13.41
C SER A 42 2.61 22.17 -13.47
N ASP A 43 2.12 23.13 -14.24
CA ASP A 43 0.69 23.29 -14.53
C ASP A 43 0.21 22.37 -15.66
N ASP A 44 1.11 21.61 -16.31
CA ASP A 44 0.78 20.63 -17.33
C ASP A 44 -0.06 19.49 -16.72
N PRO A 45 -1.31 19.28 -17.19
CA PRO A 45 -2.19 18.24 -16.67
C PRO A 45 -1.60 16.82 -16.74
N GLN A 46 -0.75 16.52 -17.72
CA GLN A 46 -0.13 15.20 -17.85
C GLN A 46 0.96 15.01 -16.78
N ARG A 47 1.73 16.06 -16.47
CA ARG A 47 2.71 16.02 -15.38
C ARG A 47 2.05 15.94 -14.01
N GLN A 48 0.88 16.56 -13.81
CA GLN A 48 0.10 16.37 -12.59
C GLN A 48 -0.38 14.92 -12.43
N LYS A 49 -0.77 14.24 -13.52
CA LYS A 49 -1.11 12.82 -13.50
C LYS A 49 0.11 11.95 -13.20
N LEU A 50 1.29 12.31 -13.71
CA LEU A 50 2.54 11.64 -13.33
C LEU A 50 2.80 11.79 -11.83
N LEU A 51 2.69 13.01 -11.28
CA LEU A 51 2.85 13.25 -9.84
C LEU A 51 1.92 12.34 -9.02
N ILE A 52 0.64 12.25 -9.39
CA ILE A 52 -0.32 11.37 -8.71
C ILE A 52 0.13 9.90 -8.76
N ALA A 53 0.55 9.41 -9.93
CA ALA A 53 1.01 8.03 -10.08
C ALA A 53 2.27 7.74 -9.25
N VAL A 54 3.26 8.64 -9.27
CA VAL A 54 4.49 8.52 -8.47
C VAL A 54 4.17 8.53 -6.98
N ARG A 55 3.28 9.42 -6.51
CA ARG A 55 2.87 9.45 -5.09
C ARG A 55 2.10 8.22 -4.66
N ALA A 56 1.21 7.67 -5.52
CA ALA A 56 0.50 6.43 -5.24
C ALA A 56 1.46 5.24 -5.10
N HIS A 57 2.41 5.11 -6.04
CA HIS A 57 3.43 4.06 -6.05
C HIS A 57 4.39 4.21 -4.86
N GLY A 58 4.90 5.42 -4.59
CA GLY A 58 5.80 5.69 -3.47
C GLY A 58 5.13 5.38 -2.12
N ASN A 59 3.90 5.84 -1.90
CA ASN A 59 3.17 5.56 -0.68
C ASN A 59 2.95 4.04 -0.46
N PHE A 60 2.75 3.27 -1.52
CA PHE A 60 2.69 1.81 -1.41
C PHE A 60 4.04 1.24 -0.97
N ALA A 61 5.14 1.63 -1.62
CA ALA A 61 6.48 1.15 -1.33
C ALA A 61 6.98 1.52 0.07
N GLU A 62 6.54 2.66 0.60
CA GLU A 62 6.92 3.15 1.93
C GLU A 62 6.33 2.32 3.07
N TYR A 63 5.09 1.81 2.93
CA TYR A 63 4.37 1.15 4.02
C TYR A 63 4.31 -0.37 3.91
N VAL A 64 4.02 -0.89 2.72
CA VAL A 64 3.66 -2.31 2.55
C VAL A 64 4.78 -3.27 2.92
N PRO A 65 6.06 -3.05 2.55
CA PRO A 65 7.12 -4.00 2.89
C PRO A 65 7.28 -4.18 4.40
N LEU A 66 7.28 -3.09 5.17
CA LEU A 66 7.38 -3.17 6.63
C LEU A 66 6.18 -3.89 7.23
N ILE A 67 4.96 -3.57 6.77
CA ILE A 67 3.75 -4.22 7.28
C ILE A 67 3.78 -5.72 6.99
N LEU A 68 4.21 -6.14 5.79
CA LEU A 68 4.33 -7.57 5.46
C LEU A 68 5.33 -8.29 6.36
N ILE A 69 6.44 -7.65 6.73
CA ILE A 69 7.40 -8.20 7.70
C ILE A 69 6.75 -8.38 9.07
N LEU A 70 5.98 -7.38 9.56
CA LEU A 70 5.28 -7.47 10.84
C LEU A 70 4.22 -8.57 10.82
N LEU A 71 3.44 -8.68 9.75
CA LEU A 71 2.43 -9.75 9.60
C LEU A 71 3.10 -11.14 9.52
N ALA A 72 4.28 -11.25 8.90
CA ALA A 72 5.05 -12.49 8.88
C ALA A 72 5.56 -12.86 10.28
N GLY A 73 6.00 -11.89 11.07
CA GLY A 73 6.34 -12.09 12.47
C GLY A 73 5.15 -12.62 13.28
N LEU A 74 3.98 -11.98 13.17
CA LEU A 74 2.76 -12.45 13.84
C LEU A 74 2.36 -13.87 13.43
N ALA A 75 2.46 -14.20 12.15
CA ALA A 75 2.18 -15.56 11.67
C ALA A 75 3.18 -16.58 12.23
N HIS A 76 4.45 -16.20 12.37
CA HIS A 76 5.50 -17.05 12.95
C HIS A 76 5.26 -17.31 14.44
N GLU A 77 4.88 -16.30 15.20
CA GLU A 77 4.54 -16.38 16.63
C GLU A 77 3.20 -17.08 16.90
N GLY A 78 2.49 -17.53 15.87
CA GLY A 78 1.23 -18.25 16.05
C GLY A 78 0.06 -17.36 16.44
N ALA A 79 0.03 -16.13 15.99
CA ALA A 79 -1.10 -15.23 16.22
C ALA A 79 -2.43 -15.85 15.74
N ASN A 80 -3.54 -15.45 16.35
CA ASN A 80 -4.85 -15.96 15.97
C ASN A 80 -5.14 -15.74 14.48
N SER A 81 -5.50 -16.81 13.75
CA SER A 81 -5.72 -16.78 12.29
C SER A 81 -6.76 -15.77 11.84
N SER A 82 -7.84 -15.58 12.61
CA SER A 82 -8.87 -14.58 12.28
C SER A 82 -8.35 -13.15 12.46
N PHE A 83 -7.52 -12.90 13.46
CA PHE A 83 -6.86 -11.62 13.68
C PHE A 83 -5.90 -11.30 12.52
N LEU A 84 -5.05 -12.25 12.15
CA LEU A 84 -4.12 -12.11 11.03
C LEU A 84 -4.87 -11.87 9.71
N ALA A 85 -5.92 -12.64 9.43
CA ALA A 85 -6.76 -12.46 8.24
C ALA A 85 -7.42 -11.09 8.20
N GLY A 86 -7.89 -10.58 9.34
CA GLY A 86 -8.46 -9.24 9.47
C GLY A 86 -7.45 -8.16 9.10
N LEU A 87 -6.21 -8.23 9.62
CA LEU A 87 -5.14 -7.29 9.28
C LEU A 87 -4.75 -7.36 7.80
N CYS A 88 -4.62 -8.56 7.25
CA CYS A 88 -4.34 -8.78 5.83
C CYS A 88 -5.43 -8.17 4.94
N GLY A 89 -6.70 -8.45 5.23
CA GLY A 89 -7.83 -7.90 4.49
C GLY A 89 -7.91 -6.38 4.57
N ALA A 90 -7.71 -5.80 5.76
CA ALA A 90 -7.68 -4.35 5.95
C ALA A 90 -6.54 -3.69 5.17
N LEU A 91 -5.34 -4.31 5.14
CA LEU A 91 -4.22 -3.82 4.36
C LEU A 91 -4.55 -3.82 2.86
N VAL A 92 -5.04 -4.94 2.31
CA VAL A 92 -5.41 -5.04 0.88
C VAL A 92 -6.46 -3.99 0.54
N LEU A 93 -7.52 -3.87 1.34
CA LEU A 93 -8.57 -2.87 1.13
C LEU A 93 -8.01 -1.45 1.14
N GLY A 94 -7.17 -1.13 2.12
CA GLY A 94 -6.49 0.16 2.21
C GLY A 94 -5.64 0.47 0.97
N ARG A 95 -4.94 -0.53 0.44
CA ARG A 95 -4.09 -0.40 -0.75
C ARG A 95 -4.87 -0.34 -2.07
N ILE A 96 -6.12 -0.78 -2.10
CA ILE A 96 -7.03 -0.57 -3.23
C ILE A 96 -7.65 0.84 -3.16
N LEU A 97 -8.14 1.25 -2.00
CA LEU A 97 -8.83 2.53 -1.82
C LEU A 97 -7.90 3.74 -2.03
N HIS A 98 -6.66 3.65 -1.54
CA HIS A 98 -5.73 4.79 -1.60
C HIS A 98 -5.42 5.25 -3.04
N PRO A 99 -5.00 4.41 -4.00
CA PRO A 99 -4.74 4.85 -5.37
C PRO A 99 -6.01 5.28 -6.12
N ILE A 100 -7.18 4.77 -5.77
CA ILE A 100 -8.46 5.25 -6.31
C ILE A 100 -8.71 6.69 -5.83
N GLY A 101 -8.54 6.94 -4.54
CA GLY A 101 -8.78 8.24 -3.93
C GLY A 101 -7.76 9.30 -4.37
N ILE A 102 -6.49 8.96 -4.55
CA ILE A 102 -5.45 9.93 -4.93
C ILE A 102 -5.58 10.44 -6.39
N ARG A 103 -6.36 9.75 -7.24
CA ARG A 103 -6.61 10.19 -8.62
C ARG A 103 -7.22 11.58 -8.70
N THR A 104 -7.96 11.99 -7.68
CA THR A 104 -8.44 13.36 -7.54
C THR A 104 -7.45 14.13 -6.66
N LEU A 105 -7.04 15.31 -7.08
CA LEU A 105 -6.15 16.17 -6.29
C LEU A 105 -6.82 16.68 -5.00
N LYS A 106 -8.15 16.56 -4.92
CA LYS A 106 -8.93 16.98 -3.73
C LYS A 106 -8.95 15.86 -2.68
N PRO A 107 -8.90 16.22 -1.38
CA PRO A 107 -9.14 15.27 -0.30
C PRO A 107 -10.50 14.57 -0.48
N ASN A 108 -10.53 13.25 -0.31
CA ASN A 108 -11.76 12.47 -0.39
C ASN A 108 -11.70 11.26 0.56
N ALA A 109 -12.88 10.68 0.83
CA ALA A 109 -13.02 9.58 1.77
C ALA A 109 -12.22 8.32 1.38
N ALA A 110 -12.09 8.01 0.09
CA ALA A 110 -11.35 6.83 -0.36
C ALA A 110 -9.84 6.97 -0.07
N ARG A 111 -9.27 8.16 -0.32
CA ARG A 111 -7.85 8.44 -0.01
C ARG A 111 -7.60 8.42 1.50
N ALA A 112 -8.45 9.10 2.27
CA ALA A 112 -8.34 9.14 3.72
C ALA A 112 -8.54 7.76 4.34
N GLY A 113 -9.58 7.04 3.95
CA GLY A 113 -9.87 5.68 4.43
C GLY A 113 -8.75 4.69 4.10
N GLY A 114 -8.20 4.76 2.88
CA GLY A 114 -7.07 3.92 2.49
C GLY A 114 -5.81 4.18 3.32
N ALA A 115 -5.51 5.44 3.62
CA ALA A 115 -4.40 5.82 4.49
C ALA A 115 -4.64 5.38 5.94
N LEU A 116 -5.82 5.65 6.50
CA LEU A 116 -6.17 5.30 7.87
C LEU A 116 -6.14 3.78 8.09
N LEU A 117 -6.68 2.98 7.18
CA LEU A 117 -6.60 1.52 7.25
C LEU A 117 -5.15 1.04 7.28
N THR A 118 -4.29 1.61 6.44
CA THR A 118 -2.87 1.24 6.41
C THR A 118 -2.17 1.59 7.71
N TRP A 119 -2.39 2.78 8.25
CA TRP A 119 -1.80 3.21 9.52
C TRP A 119 -2.32 2.40 10.69
N ALA A 120 -3.62 2.06 10.70
CA ALA A 120 -4.20 1.18 11.72
C ALA A 120 -3.53 -0.20 11.70
N VAL A 121 -3.38 -0.81 10.51
CA VAL A 121 -2.70 -2.11 10.39
C VAL A 121 -1.25 -2.01 10.84
N LEU A 122 -0.51 -0.97 10.42
CA LEU A 122 0.87 -0.76 10.84
C LEU A 122 0.98 -0.66 12.35
N LEU A 123 0.16 0.18 12.98
CA LEU A 123 0.19 0.40 14.42
C LEU A 123 -0.18 -0.88 15.20
N ILE A 124 -1.31 -1.52 14.82
CA ILE A 124 -1.80 -2.74 15.50
C ILE A 124 -0.78 -3.88 15.36
N ALA A 125 -0.27 -4.12 14.15
CA ALA A 125 0.72 -5.16 13.92
C ALA A 125 2.02 -4.90 14.70
N SER A 126 2.49 -3.64 14.74
CA SER A 126 3.68 -3.27 15.51
C SER A 126 3.51 -3.52 17.00
N ILE A 127 2.38 -3.10 17.59
CA ILE A 127 2.09 -3.33 19.02
C ILE A 127 2.00 -4.83 19.30
N ALA A 128 1.31 -5.59 18.44
CA ALA A 128 1.11 -7.02 18.64
C ALA A 128 2.43 -7.80 18.55
N VAL A 129 3.33 -7.46 17.61
CA VAL A 129 4.68 -8.08 17.54
C VAL A 129 5.50 -7.76 18.77
N ILE A 130 5.50 -6.50 19.25
CA ILE A 130 6.24 -6.11 20.47
C ILE A 130 5.69 -6.87 21.69
N ALA A 131 4.37 -6.93 21.83
CA ALA A 131 3.73 -7.63 22.96
C ALA A 131 3.97 -9.15 22.96
N GLY A 132 4.15 -9.76 21.79
CA GLY A 132 4.51 -11.18 21.67
C GLY A 132 5.99 -11.48 21.95
N ALA A 133 6.86 -10.47 21.82
CA ALA A 133 8.30 -10.61 22.00
C ALA A 133 8.79 -10.42 23.46
N ILE A 134 7.92 -9.93 24.37
CA ILE A 134 8.16 -9.73 25.82
C ILE A 134 7.33 -10.68 26.67
#